data_dafae9f1b0ce53f138e0201f64e6553f
#
_entry.id   dafae9f1b0ce53f138e0201f64e6553f
#
_cell.length_a   1.000
_cell.length_b   1.000
_cell.length_c   1.000
_cell.angle_alpha   90.00
_cell.angle_beta   90.00
_cell.angle_gamma   90.00
#
_symmetry.space_group_name_H-M   'P 1'
#
loop_
_entity.id
_entity.type
_entity.pdbx_description
1 polymer ?
#
loop_
_entity_poly.entity_id
_entity_poly.type
_entity_poly.pdbx_seq_one_letter_code
_entity_poly.pdbx_strand_id
1 'polypeptide(L)'
;MKMISALRRRLRRAALLARREANGVRDDVRLFTGPSDGVCAFRQSHIDGMNILVRADEDVGRTLYFLREFEPQESAFLCANVRESDICVDVGANVGFYTLCLGRRASRGGVHSFEPVPLNYHVLALNVLANRLTNVVINNCAVGEANGEVDFCIAQDGAFSSLIDTGRKTVIATTKSLMLTLDSYCSEHNLPRIDILKVDVEGAEPAVVRGAGGLLADPERRPRLVMLELFEPMLRQFGSTIAEVTALMRTYGYEAFVFVAGQLVPFSEMHYNQFYNVLFLGSGCCQPHARGGVH
;
A
#
# COMPACT_ATOMS: atom_id res chain seq x y z
N MET A 1 5.66 6.83 -27.76
CA MET A 1 5.22 6.52 -26.36
C MET A 1 3.84 5.87 -26.27
N LYS A 2 2.76 6.41 -26.86
CA LYS A 2 1.40 5.82 -26.78
C LYS A 2 1.29 4.37 -27.28
N MET A 3 2.04 3.99 -28.33
CA MET A 3 2.01 2.65 -28.93
C MET A 3 2.67 1.59 -28.03
N ILE A 4 3.76 1.93 -27.34
CA ILE A 4 4.46 1.02 -26.41
C ILE A 4 3.61 0.78 -25.15
N SER A 5 2.91 1.79 -24.65
CA SER A 5 1.99 1.65 -23.50
C SER A 5 0.76 0.80 -23.84
N ALA A 6 0.25 0.91 -25.08
CA ALA A 6 -0.85 0.07 -25.55
C ALA A 6 -0.42 -1.39 -25.75
N LEU A 7 0.79 -1.62 -26.23
CA LEU A 7 1.35 -2.98 -26.38
C LEU A 7 1.59 -3.62 -25.01
N ARG A 8 2.17 -2.89 -24.05
CA ARG A 8 2.35 -3.37 -22.66
C ARG A 8 1.01 -3.71 -22.00
N ARG A 9 -0.04 -2.90 -22.18
CA ARG A 9 -1.39 -3.20 -21.69
C ARG A 9 -1.97 -4.47 -22.35
N ARG A 10 -1.78 -4.66 -23.65
CA ARG A 10 -2.24 -5.87 -24.36
C ARG A 10 -1.50 -7.12 -23.89
N LEU A 11 -0.18 -7.04 -23.72
CA LEU A 11 0.63 -8.15 -23.20
C LEU A 11 0.29 -8.50 -21.77
N ARG A 12 0.08 -7.51 -20.88
CA ARG A 12 -0.42 -7.74 -19.52
C ARG A 12 -1.79 -8.40 -19.52
N ARG A 13 -2.72 -7.94 -20.37
CA ARG A 13 -4.05 -8.54 -20.50
C ARG A 13 -3.99 -9.99 -21.02
N ALA A 14 -3.13 -10.27 -21.98
CA ALA A 14 -2.91 -11.64 -22.48
C ALA A 14 -2.30 -12.55 -21.41
N ALA A 15 -1.30 -12.05 -20.65
CA ALA A 15 -0.72 -12.77 -19.52
C ALA A 15 -1.74 -13.04 -18.40
N LEU A 16 -2.59 -12.05 -18.09
CA LEU A 16 -3.70 -12.21 -17.13
C LEU A 16 -4.68 -13.31 -17.57
N LEU A 17 -5.06 -13.34 -18.84
CA LEU A 17 -5.98 -14.35 -19.38
C LEU A 17 -5.33 -15.75 -19.37
N ALA A 18 -4.07 -15.87 -19.77
CA ALA A 18 -3.34 -17.14 -19.77
C ALA A 18 -3.17 -17.69 -18.33
N ARG A 19 -2.86 -16.83 -17.35
CA ARG A 19 -2.79 -17.25 -15.94
C ARG A 19 -4.17 -17.60 -15.35
N ARG A 20 -5.26 -16.94 -15.79
CA ARG A 20 -6.63 -17.31 -15.44
C ARG A 20 -6.93 -18.77 -15.77
N GLU A 21 -6.60 -19.20 -16.99
CA GLU A 21 -6.80 -20.57 -17.45
C GLU A 21 -5.92 -21.55 -16.66
N ALA A 22 -4.64 -21.20 -16.43
CA ALA A 22 -3.70 -22.02 -15.69
C ALA A 22 -4.08 -22.20 -14.20
N ASN A 23 -4.68 -21.17 -13.57
CA ASN A 23 -5.07 -21.21 -12.16
C ASN A 23 -6.47 -21.75 -11.90
N GLY A 24 -7.20 -22.18 -12.94
CA GLY A 24 -8.54 -22.76 -12.78
C GLY A 24 -9.55 -21.83 -12.11
N VAL A 25 -9.43 -20.50 -12.35
CA VAL A 25 -10.32 -19.49 -11.75
C VAL A 25 -11.73 -19.70 -12.25
N ARG A 26 -12.63 -20.19 -11.38
CA ARG A 26 -14.06 -20.23 -11.63
C ARG A 26 -14.66 -18.86 -11.32
N ASP A 27 -15.66 -18.43 -12.10
CA ASP A 27 -16.39 -17.18 -11.86
C ASP A 27 -17.22 -17.31 -10.59
N ASP A 28 -16.64 -16.99 -9.44
CA ASP A 28 -17.34 -16.97 -8.18
C ASP A 28 -18.21 -15.72 -8.07
N VAL A 29 -19.49 -15.98 -8.02
CA VAL A 29 -20.65 -15.16 -7.63
C VAL A 29 -20.47 -13.65 -7.54
N ARG A 30 -21.25 -12.92 -8.34
CA ARG A 30 -21.50 -11.47 -8.18
C ARG A 30 -22.21 -11.23 -6.86
N LEU A 31 -21.56 -10.55 -5.93
CA LEU A 31 -22.13 -10.33 -4.61
C LEU A 31 -22.99 -9.06 -4.50
N PHE A 32 -22.76 -8.01 -5.32
CA PHE A 32 -23.55 -6.78 -5.23
C PHE A 32 -23.65 -6.04 -6.57
N THR A 33 -24.82 -5.47 -6.83
CA THR A 33 -25.06 -4.42 -7.83
C THR A 33 -25.49 -3.16 -7.08
N GLY A 34 -24.74 -2.07 -7.24
CA GLY A 34 -25.12 -0.75 -6.68
C GLY A 34 -26.18 -0.07 -7.53
N PRO A 35 -26.89 0.93 -6.99
CA PRO A 35 -28.05 1.57 -7.65
C PRO A 35 -27.70 2.64 -8.71
N SER A 36 -26.46 2.85 -9.07
CA SER A 36 -26.06 3.79 -10.12
C SER A 36 -25.29 3.04 -11.21
N ASP A 37 -25.49 3.42 -12.44
CA ASP A 37 -25.06 2.84 -13.73
C ASP A 37 -23.64 2.25 -13.90
N GLY A 38 -22.90 2.08 -12.82
CA GLY A 38 -21.61 1.42 -12.72
C GLY A 38 -21.73 0.07 -12.00
N VAL A 39 -21.59 -1.04 -12.71
CA VAL A 39 -21.56 -2.38 -12.12
C VAL A 39 -20.24 -2.57 -11.39
N CYS A 40 -20.23 -2.38 -10.07
CA CYS A 40 -19.10 -2.81 -9.23
C CYS A 40 -19.08 -4.34 -9.19
N ALA A 41 -18.10 -4.95 -9.80
CA ALA A 41 -17.93 -6.41 -9.82
C ALA A 41 -17.05 -6.85 -8.66
N PHE A 42 -17.66 -7.16 -7.51
CA PHE A 42 -16.93 -7.78 -6.40
C PHE A 42 -16.65 -9.26 -6.69
N ARG A 43 -15.44 -9.68 -6.38
CA ARG A 43 -14.96 -11.05 -6.52
C ARG A 43 -14.21 -11.48 -5.26
N GLN A 44 -14.30 -12.72 -4.91
CA GLN A 44 -13.50 -13.32 -3.88
C GLN A 44 -12.24 -13.95 -4.51
N SER A 45 -11.06 -13.59 -4.01
CA SER A 45 -9.80 -14.23 -4.34
C SER A 45 -9.26 -14.97 -3.12
N HIS A 46 -8.47 -16.02 -3.36
CA HIS A 46 -7.79 -16.76 -2.31
C HIS A 46 -6.29 -16.70 -2.58
N ILE A 47 -5.56 -15.98 -1.73
CA ILE A 47 -4.13 -15.68 -1.89
C ILE A 47 -3.42 -16.05 -0.58
N ASP A 48 -2.41 -16.92 -0.65
CA ASP A 48 -1.61 -17.34 0.50
C ASP A 48 -2.44 -17.74 1.73
N GLY A 49 -3.57 -18.42 1.50
CA GLY A 49 -4.50 -18.81 2.56
C GLY A 49 -5.36 -17.67 3.10
N MET A 50 -5.39 -16.49 2.45
CA MET A 50 -6.28 -15.37 2.77
C MET A 50 -7.46 -15.33 1.81
N ASN A 51 -8.65 -15.01 2.35
CA ASN A 51 -9.82 -14.70 1.56
C ASN A 51 -9.90 -13.19 1.36
N ILE A 52 -9.81 -12.72 0.13
CA ILE A 52 -9.82 -11.30 -0.19
C ILE A 52 -10.99 -10.99 -1.13
N LEU A 53 -11.92 -10.17 -0.67
CA LEU A 53 -12.93 -9.54 -1.50
C LEU A 53 -12.30 -8.38 -2.23
N VAL A 54 -12.43 -8.33 -3.54
CA VAL A 54 -11.83 -7.31 -4.40
C VAL A 54 -12.82 -6.76 -5.41
N ARG A 55 -12.59 -5.56 -5.89
CA ARG A 55 -13.29 -4.98 -7.05
C ARG A 55 -12.57 -5.40 -8.33
N ALA A 56 -13.14 -6.33 -9.09
CA ALA A 56 -12.53 -6.84 -10.31
C ALA A 56 -12.56 -5.85 -11.49
N ASP A 57 -13.22 -4.72 -11.35
CA ASP A 57 -13.22 -3.59 -12.28
C ASP A 57 -12.06 -2.59 -12.05
N GLU A 58 -11.35 -2.69 -10.93
CA GLU A 58 -10.19 -1.88 -10.58
C GLU A 58 -8.85 -2.58 -10.83
N ASP A 59 -7.78 -1.81 -10.99
CA ASP A 59 -6.45 -2.33 -11.35
C ASP A 59 -5.88 -3.25 -10.26
N VAL A 60 -5.92 -2.85 -9.00
CA VAL A 60 -5.48 -3.67 -7.85
C VAL A 60 -6.36 -4.91 -7.72
N GLY A 61 -7.68 -4.73 -7.75
CA GLY A 61 -8.62 -5.84 -7.64
C GLY A 61 -8.47 -6.86 -8.76
N ARG A 62 -8.23 -6.42 -10.01
CA ARG A 62 -7.94 -7.33 -11.13
C ARG A 62 -6.66 -8.11 -10.91
N THR A 63 -5.62 -7.45 -10.44
CA THR A 63 -4.33 -8.09 -10.18
C THR A 63 -4.48 -9.18 -9.11
N LEU A 64 -5.10 -8.87 -7.98
CA LEU A 64 -5.37 -9.82 -6.92
C LEU A 64 -6.28 -10.97 -7.35
N TYR A 65 -7.29 -10.71 -8.17
CA TYR A 65 -8.23 -11.75 -8.61
C TYR A 65 -7.63 -12.70 -9.64
N PHE A 66 -6.94 -12.17 -10.68
CA PHE A 66 -6.46 -12.97 -11.79
C PHE A 66 -5.06 -13.53 -11.59
N LEU A 67 -4.15 -12.76 -10.97
CA LEU A 67 -2.78 -13.21 -10.73
C LEU A 67 -2.62 -13.91 -9.39
N ARG A 68 -3.52 -13.64 -8.43
CA ARG A 68 -3.44 -14.13 -7.04
C ARG A 68 -2.14 -13.74 -6.33
N GLU A 69 -1.56 -12.64 -6.77
CA GLU A 69 -0.36 -12.03 -6.21
C GLU A 69 -0.45 -10.52 -6.38
N PHE A 70 0.20 -9.78 -5.52
CA PHE A 70 0.34 -8.32 -5.62
C PHE A 70 1.72 -7.94 -5.11
N GLU A 71 2.48 -7.23 -5.95
CA GLU A 71 3.85 -6.80 -5.63
C GLU A 71 4.67 -7.93 -4.98
N PRO A 72 4.89 -9.05 -5.69
CA PRO A 72 5.30 -10.32 -5.08
C PRO A 72 6.66 -10.25 -4.36
N GLN A 73 7.58 -9.41 -4.82
CA GLN A 73 8.91 -9.25 -4.21
C GLN A 73 8.81 -8.40 -2.94
N GLU A 74 8.13 -7.27 -3.01
CA GLU A 74 7.93 -6.32 -1.93
C GLU A 74 7.08 -6.94 -0.82
N SER A 75 5.96 -7.55 -1.19
CA SER A 75 5.07 -8.20 -0.23
C SER A 75 5.74 -9.38 0.47
N ALA A 76 6.48 -10.20 -0.26
CA ALA A 76 7.25 -11.30 0.33
C ALA A 76 8.34 -10.79 1.27
N PHE A 77 9.07 -9.74 0.89
CA PHE A 77 10.09 -9.13 1.72
C PHE A 77 9.50 -8.51 2.99
N LEU A 78 8.46 -7.69 2.85
CA LEU A 78 7.78 -7.07 3.97
C LEU A 78 7.30 -8.14 4.96
N CYS A 79 6.59 -9.13 4.44
CA CYS A 79 6.04 -10.23 5.22
C CYS A 79 7.10 -11.10 5.91
N ALA A 80 8.26 -11.32 5.29
CA ALA A 80 9.36 -12.08 5.88
C ALA A 80 10.05 -11.33 7.03
N ASN A 81 9.91 -10.00 7.07
CA ASN A 81 10.48 -9.14 8.10
C ASN A 81 9.52 -8.83 9.26
N VAL A 82 8.26 -9.29 9.22
CA VAL A 82 7.31 -9.14 10.33
C VAL A 82 7.62 -10.15 11.42
N ARG A 83 7.74 -9.67 12.66
CA ARG A 83 7.80 -10.47 13.89
C ARG A 83 6.43 -10.55 14.53
N GLU A 84 6.16 -11.62 15.27
CA GLU A 84 4.85 -11.83 15.89
C GLU A 84 4.40 -10.69 16.83
N SER A 85 5.33 -10.01 17.48
CA SER A 85 5.06 -8.91 18.42
C SER A 85 5.11 -7.52 17.81
N ASP A 86 5.26 -7.41 16.48
CA ASP A 86 5.38 -6.12 15.79
C ASP A 86 4.08 -5.33 15.82
N ILE A 87 4.23 -4.01 15.90
CA ILE A 87 3.19 -3.04 15.61
C ILE A 87 3.45 -2.54 14.18
N CYS A 88 2.55 -2.86 13.27
CA CYS A 88 2.63 -2.50 11.87
C CYS A 88 1.62 -1.39 11.54
N VAL A 89 1.98 -0.51 10.62
CA VAL A 89 1.09 0.52 10.11
C VAL A 89 1.01 0.42 8.59
N ASP A 90 -0.22 0.44 8.05
CA ASP A 90 -0.52 0.37 6.61
C ASP A 90 -1.34 1.61 6.23
N VAL A 91 -0.69 2.61 5.62
CA VAL A 91 -1.30 3.87 5.18
C VAL A 91 -1.63 3.77 3.70
N GLY A 92 -2.89 4.03 3.34
CA GLY A 92 -3.43 3.76 2.02
C GLY A 92 -3.69 2.26 1.85
N ALA A 93 -4.43 1.68 2.81
CA ALA A 93 -4.62 0.24 2.91
C ALA A 93 -5.49 -0.35 1.78
N ASN A 94 -6.25 0.49 1.07
CA ASN A 94 -7.14 0.08 -0.01
C ASN A 94 -8.06 -1.06 0.46
N VAL A 95 -8.16 -2.16 -0.29
CA VAL A 95 -8.96 -3.35 0.09
C VAL A 95 -8.26 -4.25 1.12
N GLY A 96 -7.06 -3.92 1.57
CA GLY A 96 -6.40 -4.53 2.73
C GLY A 96 -5.43 -5.66 2.43
N PHE A 97 -4.88 -5.77 1.24
CA PHE A 97 -3.91 -6.83 0.93
C PHE A 97 -2.74 -6.84 1.92
N TYR A 98 -2.03 -5.71 2.08
CA TYR A 98 -0.93 -5.60 3.04
C TYR A 98 -1.39 -5.71 4.49
N THR A 99 -2.52 -5.09 4.85
CA THR A 99 -3.14 -5.24 6.17
C THR A 99 -3.31 -6.70 6.57
N LEU A 100 -3.85 -7.54 5.68
CA LEU A 100 -4.06 -8.97 5.95
C LEU A 100 -2.72 -9.73 6.06
N CYS A 101 -1.77 -9.44 5.17
CA CYS A 101 -0.44 -10.03 5.21
C CYS A 101 0.29 -9.75 6.53
N LEU A 102 0.27 -8.49 6.97
CA LEU A 102 0.87 -8.05 8.22
C LEU A 102 0.14 -8.63 9.44
N GLY A 103 -1.21 -8.55 9.46
CA GLY A 103 -2.03 -9.00 10.58
C GLY A 103 -1.90 -10.48 10.89
N ARG A 104 -1.74 -11.31 9.88
CA ARG A 104 -1.49 -12.76 10.06
C ARG A 104 -0.15 -13.07 10.70
N ARG A 105 0.85 -12.24 10.49
CA ARG A 105 2.21 -12.43 10.98
C ARG A 105 2.44 -11.79 12.34
N ALA A 106 1.94 -10.57 12.52
CA ALA A 106 2.01 -9.85 13.79
C ALA A 106 0.99 -10.38 14.81
N SER A 107 0.92 -11.70 14.98
CA SER A 107 -0.14 -12.41 15.71
C SER A 107 -0.24 -12.09 17.20
N ARG A 108 0.82 -11.56 17.82
CA ARG A 108 0.89 -11.07 19.20
C ARG A 108 1.09 -9.56 19.29
N GLY A 109 1.25 -8.90 18.15
CA GLY A 109 1.32 -7.47 17.98
C GLY A 109 0.02 -6.92 17.43
N GLY A 110 0.10 -5.98 16.48
CA GLY A 110 -1.07 -5.39 15.86
C GLY A 110 -0.80 -4.71 14.53
N VAL A 111 -1.88 -4.43 13.81
CA VAL A 111 -1.83 -3.63 12.58
C VAL A 111 -2.81 -2.48 12.72
N HIS A 112 -2.36 -1.28 12.39
CA HIS A 112 -3.20 -0.08 12.29
C HIS A 112 -3.23 0.34 10.82
N SER A 113 -4.41 0.24 10.21
CA SER A 113 -4.61 0.51 8.79
C SER A 113 -5.45 1.76 8.57
N PHE A 114 -5.11 2.55 7.56
CA PHE A 114 -5.74 3.82 7.23
C PHE A 114 -6.21 3.81 5.78
N GLU A 115 -7.51 4.05 5.57
CA GLU A 115 -8.11 4.10 4.24
C GLU A 115 -9.20 5.18 4.21
N PRO A 116 -8.98 6.30 3.51
CA PRO A 116 -9.93 7.41 3.48
C PRO A 116 -11.15 7.17 2.60
N VAL A 117 -11.06 6.33 1.56
CA VAL A 117 -12.17 6.05 0.65
C VAL A 117 -13.20 5.15 1.33
N PRO A 118 -14.44 5.61 1.58
CA PRO A 118 -15.42 4.84 2.37
C PRO A 118 -15.70 3.45 1.82
N LEU A 119 -15.77 3.29 0.49
CA LEU A 119 -16.01 1.98 -0.13
C LEU A 119 -14.86 1.01 0.12
N ASN A 120 -13.61 1.45 -0.08
CA ASN A 120 -12.42 0.64 0.17
C ASN A 120 -12.31 0.28 1.66
N TYR A 121 -12.57 1.24 2.55
CA TYR A 121 -12.63 1.00 3.98
C TYR A 121 -13.62 -0.10 4.37
N HIS A 122 -14.83 -0.09 3.80
CA HIS A 122 -15.82 -1.15 4.07
C HIS A 122 -15.36 -2.51 3.53
N VAL A 123 -14.75 -2.53 2.34
CA VAL A 123 -14.18 -3.77 1.77
C VAL A 123 -13.02 -4.28 2.63
N LEU A 124 -12.13 -3.39 3.08
CA LEU A 124 -11.07 -3.71 4.05
C LEU A 124 -11.64 -4.33 5.33
N ALA A 125 -12.70 -3.73 5.90
CA ALA A 125 -13.37 -4.27 7.09
C ALA A 125 -13.91 -5.69 6.87
N LEU A 126 -14.56 -5.93 5.74
CA LEU A 126 -15.04 -7.26 5.36
C LEU A 126 -13.90 -8.25 5.20
N ASN A 127 -12.78 -7.83 4.62
CA ASN A 127 -11.60 -8.66 4.43
C ASN A 127 -10.94 -9.03 5.76
N VAL A 128 -10.80 -8.09 6.69
CA VAL A 128 -10.31 -8.34 8.05
C VAL A 128 -11.19 -9.36 8.77
N LEU A 129 -12.51 -9.17 8.70
CA LEU A 129 -13.49 -10.07 9.31
C LEU A 129 -13.45 -11.48 8.68
N ALA A 130 -13.43 -11.58 7.35
CA ALA A 130 -13.39 -12.86 6.63
C ALA A 130 -12.15 -13.69 6.95
N ASN A 131 -11.05 -13.04 7.32
CA ASN A 131 -9.79 -13.67 7.75
C ASN A 131 -9.67 -13.84 9.27
N ARG A 132 -10.70 -13.44 10.04
CA ARG A 132 -10.77 -13.58 11.50
C ARG A 132 -9.59 -12.92 12.23
N LEU A 133 -9.10 -11.79 11.70
CA LEU A 133 -8.01 -11.05 12.32
C LEU A 133 -8.59 -10.17 13.44
N THR A 134 -8.15 -10.41 14.67
CA THR A 134 -8.60 -9.67 15.86
C THR A 134 -7.58 -8.64 16.35
N ASN A 135 -6.43 -8.58 15.69
CA ASN A 135 -5.31 -7.70 15.98
C ASN A 135 -5.15 -6.57 14.95
N VAL A 136 -6.21 -6.25 14.22
CA VAL A 136 -6.23 -5.19 13.21
C VAL A 136 -7.21 -4.10 13.64
N VAL A 137 -6.72 -2.87 13.69
CA VAL A 137 -7.50 -1.64 13.86
C VAL A 137 -7.57 -0.94 12.50
N ILE A 138 -8.77 -0.66 12.01
CA ILE A 138 -8.98 0.03 10.74
C ILE A 138 -9.53 1.43 10.97
N ASN A 139 -9.00 2.43 10.27
CA ASN A 139 -9.33 3.83 10.43
C ASN A 139 -9.81 4.42 9.09
N ASN A 140 -11.03 4.97 9.06
CA ASN A 140 -11.54 5.64 7.87
C ASN A 140 -11.11 7.10 7.86
N CYS A 141 -9.84 7.35 7.63
CA CYS A 141 -9.25 8.68 7.56
C CYS A 141 -7.98 8.68 6.71
N ALA A 142 -7.58 9.85 6.25
CA ALA A 142 -6.30 10.10 5.62
C ALA A 142 -5.20 10.27 6.68
N VAL A 143 -3.96 10.03 6.27
CA VAL A 143 -2.77 10.37 7.05
C VAL A 143 -1.97 11.41 6.28
N GLY A 144 -1.48 12.45 6.97
CA GLY A 144 -0.73 13.54 6.35
C GLY A 144 0.11 14.31 7.36
N GLU A 145 0.48 15.54 7.01
CA GLU A 145 1.36 16.38 7.83
C GLU A 145 0.66 17.20 8.91
N ALA A 146 -0.68 17.26 8.91
CA ALA A 146 -1.47 18.01 9.87
C ALA A 146 -2.78 17.29 10.20
N ASN A 147 -3.29 17.54 11.39
CA ASN A 147 -4.63 17.09 11.78
C ASN A 147 -5.69 18.07 11.24
N GLY A 148 -6.82 17.54 10.78
CA GLY A 148 -7.93 18.37 10.29
C GLY A 148 -8.90 17.62 9.41
N GLU A 149 -9.72 18.36 8.68
CA GLU A 149 -10.61 17.85 7.65
C GLU A 149 -10.06 18.23 6.28
N VAL A 150 -10.07 17.31 5.33
CA VAL A 150 -9.59 17.53 3.97
C VAL A 150 -10.61 17.06 2.94
N ASP A 151 -10.60 17.71 1.78
CA ASP A 151 -11.29 17.19 0.60
C ASP A 151 -10.46 16.06 0.00
N PHE A 152 -11.10 14.94 -0.33
CA PHE A 152 -10.47 13.76 -0.88
C PHE A 152 -11.14 13.39 -2.21
N CYS A 153 -10.36 13.35 -3.29
CA CYS A 153 -10.82 13.02 -4.62
C CYS A 153 -10.96 11.50 -4.77
N ILE A 154 -12.16 11.03 -5.05
CA ILE A 154 -12.44 9.62 -5.33
C ILE A 154 -12.33 9.40 -6.82
N ALA A 155 -11.39 8.59 -7.24
CA ALA A 155 -11.23 8.18 -8.63
C ALA A 155 -12.18 7.02 -8.98
N GLN A 156 -12.50 6.88 -10.26
CA GLN A 156 -13.28 5.75 -10.80
C GLN A 156 -12.64 4.39 -10.44
N ASP A 157 -11.33 4.32 -10.41
CA ASP A 157 -10.56 3.22 -9.84
C ASP A 157 -10.06 3.69 -8.47
N GLY A 158 -10.62 3.14 -7.39
CA GLY A 158 -10.40 3.62 -6.02
C GLY A 158 -8.96 3.59 -5.56
N ALA A 159 -8.12 2.76 -6.19
CA ALA A 159 -6.69 2.70 -5.92
C ALA A 159 -5.94 4.00 -6.30
N PHE A 160 -6.53 4.84 -7.14
CA PHE A 160 -5.94 6.12 -7.59
C PHE A 160 -6.61 7.33 -6.93
N SER A 161 -7.35 7.12 -5.86
CA SER A 161 -7.95 8.20 -5.08
C SER A 161 -6.90 8.92 -4.24
N SER A 162 -6.96 10.24 -4.17
CA SER A 162 -5.91 11.05 -3.58
C SER A 162 -6.44 12.37 -3.02
N LEU A 163 -5.61 13.12 -2.29
CA LEU A 163 -5.92 14.46 -1.78
C LEU A 163 -6.14 15.50 -2.90
N ILE A 164 -5.67 15.22 -4.11
CA ILE A 164 -5.87 16.09 -5.28
C ILE A 164 -6.27 15.24 -6.50
N ASP A 165 -6.82 15.88 -7.53
CA ASP A 165 -6.99 15.22 -8.83
C ASP A 165 -5.64 15.05 -9.51
N THR A 166 -5.12 13.85 -9.49
CA THR A 166 -3.82 13.50 -10.09
C THR A 166 -3.87 13.34 -11.61
N GLY A 167 -5.06 13.37 -12.22
CA GLY A 167 -5.26 13.14 -13.66
C GLY A 167 -4.94 11.71 -14.13
N ARG A 168 -4.61 10.78 -13.23
CA ARG A 168 -4.33 9.37 -13.60
C ARG A 168 -5.59 8.61 -13.96
N LYS A 169 -6.70 8.91 -13.29
CA LYS A 169 -8.03 8.34 -13.52
C LYS A 169 -9.08 9.44 -13.37
N THR A 170 -10.25 9.22 -13.93
CA THR A 170 -11.37 10.15 -13.79
C THR A 170 -11.81 10.27 -12.34
N VAL A 171 -11.83 11.47 -11.80
CA VAL A 171 -12.45 11.75 -10.49
C VAL A 171 -13.97 11.68 -10.67
N ILE A 172 -14.62 10.85 -9.89
CA ILE A 172 -16.08 10.63 -9.94
C ILE A 172 -16.82 11.28 -8.78
N ALA A 173 -16.12 11.59 -7.69
CA ALA A 173 -16.67 12.25 -6.52
C ALA A 173 -15.57 12.93 -5.70
N THR A 174 -15.98 13.84 -4.82
CA THR A 174 -15.15 14.39 -3.74
C THR A 174 -15.86 14.11 -2.42
N THR A 175 -15.14 13.67 -1.42
CA THR A 175 -15.65 13.44 -0.07
C THR A 175 -14.82 14.20 0.96
N LYS A 176 -15.42 14.48 2.11
CA LYS A 176 -14.68 14.96 3.28
C LYS A 176 -14.08 13.76 4.00
N SER A 177 -12.81 13.87 4.36
CA SER A 177 -12.11 12.89 5.17
C SER A 177 -11.42 13.58 6.34
N LEU A 178 -11.44 12.96 7.51
CA LEU A 178 -10.52 13.34 8.56
C LEU A 178 -9.10 13.03 8.09
N MET A 179 -8.16 13.90 8.44
CA MET A 179 -6.73 13.67 8.26
C MET A 179 -6.05 13.81 9.62
N LEU A 180 -5.10 12.93 9.90
CA LEU A 180 -4.31 12.98 11.12
C LEU A 180 -2.84 12.70 10.84
N THR A 181 -1.99 13.10 11.76
CA THR A 181 -0.57 12.77 11.70
C THR A 181 -0.32 11.43 12.40
N LEU A 182 0.71 10.68 11.97
CA LEU A 182 1.08 9.46 12.69
C LEU A 182 1.59 9.77 14.11
N ASP A 183 2.23 10.92 14.31
CA ASP A 183 2.67 11.35 15.63
C ASP A 183 1.49 11.52 16.61
N SER A 184 0.41 12.21 16.19
CA SER A 184 -0.78 12.37 17.01
C SER A 184 -1.50 11.05 17.25
N TYR A 185 -1.65 10.23 16.20
CA TYR A 185 -2.27 8.91 16.30
C TYR A 185 -1.55 8.01 17.30
N CYS A 186 -0.21 7.92 17.22
CA CYS A 186 0.58 7.13 18.14
C CYS A 186 0.43 7.62 19.59
N SER A 187 0.35 8.94 19.78
CA SER A 187 0.14 9.53 21.11
C SER A 187 -1.24 9.18 21.66
N GLU A 188 -2.30 9.38 20.88
CA GLU A 188 -3.68 9.13 21.28
C GLU A 188 -3.97 7.66 21.60
N HIS A 189 -3.35 6.75 20.85
CA HIS A 189 -3.52 5.30 21.00
C HIS A 189 -2.47 4.67 21.92
N ASN A 190 -1.60 5.47 22.53
CA ASN A 190 -0.49 5.01 23.39
C ASN A 190 0.37 3.94 22.72
N LEU A 191 0.65 4.08 21.43
CA LEU A 191 1.53 3.18 20.72
C LEU A 191 2.98 3.46 21.11
N PRO A 192 3.68 2.48 21.70
CA PRO A 192 5.03 2.72 22.19
C PRO A 192 6.03 2.92 21.05
N ARG A 193 5.77 2.27 19.90
CA ARG A 193 6.60 2.33 18.68
C ARG A 193 5.79 1.87 17.48
N ILE A 194 6.33 2.03 16.31
CA ILE A 194 5.94 1.32 15.10
C ILE A 194 7.15 0.51 14.64
N ASP A 195 6.95 -0.76 14.28
CA ASP A 195 8.03 -1.64 13.83
C ASP A 195 8.16 -1.69 12.31
N ILE A 196 7.01 -1.64 11.61
CA ILE A 196 6.93 -1.63 10.14
C ILE A 196 5.90 -0.57 9.72
N LEU A 197 6.27 0.26 8.76
CA LEU A 197 5.42 1.28 8.15
C LEU A 197 5.37 1.08 6.64
N LYS A 198 4.17 0.87 6.08
CA LYS A 198 3.91 0.95 4.63
C LYS A 198 3.10 2.21 4.34
N VAL A 199 3.48 2.95 3.32
CA VAL A 199 2.77 4.15 2.84
C VAL A 199 2.63 4.10 1.33
N ASP A 200 1.40 4.25 0.87
CA ASP A 200 1.02 4.26 -0.53
C ASP A 200 -0.23 5.15 -0.65
N VAL A 201 -0.02 6.41 -0.89
CA VAL A 201 -1.04 7.47 -0.82
C VAL A 201 -1.06 8.36 -2.07
N GLU A 202 -0.57 7.80 -3.18
CA GLU A 202 -0.68 8.38 -4.52
C GLU A 202 -0.08 9.79 -4.63
N GLY A 203 1.14 9.97 -4.07
CA GLY A 203 1.95 11.19 -4.16
C GLY A 203 2.02 12.01 -2.87
N ALA A 204 1.19 11.72 -1.86
CA ALA A 204 1.21 12.42 -0.57
C ALA A 204 2.18 11.79 0.46
N GLU A 205 3.04 10.84 0.05
CA GLU A 205 4.04 10.18 0.91
C GLU A 205 4.92 11.18 1.69
N PRO A 206 5.38 12.30 1.10
CA PRO A 206 6.15 13.31 1.84
C PRO A 206 5.38 13.93 3.01
N ALA A 207 4.06 14.12 2.85
CA ALA A 207 3.21 14.67 3.91
C ALA A 207 3.06 13.65 5.06
N VAL A 208 2.90 12.36 4.74
CA VAL A 208 2.86 11.29 5.76
C VAL A 208 4.19 11.22 6.51
N VAL A 209 5.33 11.27 5.81
CA VAL A 209 6.67 11.27 6.43
C VAL A 209 6.85 12.47 7.35
N ARG A 210 6.43 13.68 6.94
CA ARG A 210 6.49 14.87 7.80
C ARG A 210 5.59 14.74 9.03
N GLY A 211 4.38 14.17 8.88
CA GLY A 211 3.44 13.92 9.98
C GLY A 211 3.85 12.79 10.93
N ALA A 212 4.92 12.06 10.58
CA ALA A 212 5.58 11.06 11.41
C ALA A 212 6.95 11.54 11.96
N GLY A 213 7.26 12.82 11.83
CA GLY A 213 8.60 13.36 12.10
C GLY A 213 9.11 13.09 13.50
N GLY A 214 8.26 13.21 14.51
CA GLY A 214 8.60 12.89 15.91
C GLY A 214 8.87 11.40 16.12
N LEU A 215 8.05 10.54 15.54
CA LEU A 215 8.22 9.08 15.56
C LEU A 215 9.53 8.67 14.86
N LEU A 216 9.77 9.19 13.65
CA LEU A 216 10.94 8.82 12.83
C LEU A 216 12.26 9.34 13.42
N ALA A 217 12.23 10.44 14.14
CA ALA A 217 13.40 11.01 14.80
C ALA A 217 13.81 10.23 16.07
N ASP A 218 12.91 9.47 16.68
CA ASP A 218 13.15 8.72 17.91
C ASP A 218 13.67 7.29 17.58
N PRO A 219 14.93 6.97 17.87
CA PRO A 219 15.52 5.65 17.57
C PRO A 219 14.81 4.46 18.24
N GLU A 220 14.17 4.67 19.40
CA GLU A 220 13.49 3.62 20.16
C GLU A 220 12.07 3.36 19.64
N ARG A 221 11.48 4.33 18.93
CA ARG A 221 10.09 4.29 18.47
C ARG A 221 9.94 4.10 16.96
N ARG A 222 10.95 4.53 16.19
CA ARG A 222 10.88 4.54 14.72
C ARG A 222 10.80 3.14 14.13
N PRO A 223 10.09 2.97 13.00
CA PRO A 223 10.05 1.72 12.25
C PRO A 223 11.46 1.28 11.83
N ARG A 224 11.77 0.00 11.98
CA ARG A 224 13.02 -0.54 11.42
C ARG A 224 12.94 -0.73 9.90
N LEU A 225 11.73 -0.81 9.36
CA LEU A 225 11.45 -0.97 7.93
C LEU A 225 10.29 -0.04 7.55
N VAL A 226 10.55 0.84 6.59
CA VAL A 226 9.53 1.69 5.95
C VAL A 226 9.48 1.37 4.47
N MET A 227 8.29 1.16 3.92
CA MET A 227 8.06 1.02 2.49
C MET A 227 7.22 2.20 2.01
N LEU A 228 7.74 2.97 1.06
CA LEU A 228 7.06 4.09 0.42
C LEU A 228 6.90 3.81 -1.08
N GLU A 229 5.69 4.02 -1.60
CA GLU A 229 5.47 4.04 -3.04
C GLU A 229 5.90 5.39 -3.61
N LEU A 230 7.00 5.43 -4.37
CA LEU A 230 7.54 6.68 -4.92
C LEU A 230 7.41 6.71 -6.43
N PHE A 231 6.67 7.71 -6.93
CA PHE A 231 6.49 7.98 -8.34
C PHE A 231 6.68 9.47 -8.62
N GLU A 232 7.78 9.83 -9.25
CA GLU A 232 8.19 11.23 -9.46
C GLU A 232 7.09 12.14 -10.02
N PRO A 233 6.29 11.73 -11.05
CA PRO A 233 5.22 12.58 -11.57
C PRO A 233 4.12 12.88 -10.55
N MET A 234 3.86 11.98 -9.60
CA MET A 234 2.87 12.22 -8.54
C MET A 234 3.44 13.12 -7.46
N LEU A 235 4.65 12.83 -6.98
CA LEU A 235 5.32 13.66 -5.98
C LEU A 235 5.42 15.12 -6.41
N ARG A 236 5.71 15.39 -7.70
CA ARG A 236 5.76 16.76 -8.25
C ARG A 236 4.43 17.49 -8.18
N GLN A 237 3.30 16.80 -8.29
CA GLN A 237 1.98 17.42 -8.13
C GLN A 237 1.72 17.85 -6.68
N PHE A 238 2.37 17.20 -5.73
CA PHE A 238 2.38 17.57 -4.31
C PHE A 238 3.55 18.48 -3.91
N GLY A 239 4.27 19.05 -4.90
CA GLY A 239 5.36 19.99 -4.68
C GLY A 239 6.63 19.34 -4.11
N SER A 240 6.83 18.04 -4.32
CA SER A 240 7.99 17.30 -3.83
C SER A 240 8.63 16.46 -4.95
N THR A 241 9.75 15.82 -4.61
CA THR A 241 10.53 14.96 -5.52
C THR A 241 11.01 13.71 -4.79
N ILE A 242 11.34 12.65 -5.55
CA ILE A 242 11.98 11.45 -4.99
C ILE A 242 13.26 11.79 -4.24
N ALA A 243 14.07 12.73 -4.79
CA ALA A 243 15.30 13.16 -4.16
C ALA A 243 15.09 13.77 -2.76
N GLU A 244 14.07 14.64 -2.63
CA GLU A 244 13.71 15.27 -1.36
C GLU A 244 13.21 14.24 -0.33
N VAL A 245 12.33 13.31 -0.74
CA VAL A 245 11.85 12.24 0.15
C VAL A 245 13.00 11.37 0.62
N THR A 246 13.87 10.97 -0.32
CA THR A 246 15.04 10.12 0.02
C THR A 246 16.01 10.85 0.93
N ALA A 247 16.26 12.15 0.69
CA ALA A 247 17.10 12.96 1.54
C ALA A 247 16.51 13.10 2.95
N LEU A 248 15.19 13.36 3.06
CA LEU A 248 14.48 13.43 4.33
C LEU A 248 14.60 12.12 5.12
N MET A 249 14.35 10.97 4.49
CA MET A 249 14.48 9.65 5.14
C MET A 249 15.92 9.38 5.62
N ARG A 250 16.92 9.83 4.86
CA ARG A 250 18.33 9.73 5.30
C ARG A 250 18.60 10.54 6.57
N THR A 251 17.96 11.70 6.79
CA THR A 251 18.13 12.47 8.03
C THR A 251 17.67 11.70 9.26
N TYR A 252 16.72 10.77 9.08
CA TYR A 252 16.27 9.86 10.13
C TYR A 252 17.11 8.57 10.22
N GLY A 253 18.20 8.45 9.44
CA GLY A 253 19.12 7.33 9.49
C GLY A 253 18.68 6.10 8.69
N TYR A 254 17.86 6.26 7.66
CA TYR A 254 17.48 5.18 6.77
C TYR A 254 18.35 5.12 5.52
N GLU A 255 18.61 3.89 5.07
CA GLU A 255 19.14 3.59 3.75
C GLU A 255 18.03 3.09 2.82
N ALA A 256 18.05 3.53 1.57
CA ALA A 256 17.02 3.24 0.59
C ALA A 256 17.42 2.09 -0.34
N PHE A 257 16.50 1.15 -0.57
CA PHE A 257 16.67 -0.02 -1.44
C PHE A 257 15.45 -0.21 -2.34
N VAL A 258 15.64 -0.96 -3.43
CA VAL A 258 14.58 -1.28 -4.39
C VAL A 258 14.82 -2.67 -4.98
N PHE A 259 13.74 -3.35 -5.37
CA PHE A 259 13.86 -4.59 -6.14
C PHE A 259 14.05 -4.30 -7.64
N VAL A 260 15.14 -4.82 -8.21
CA VAL A 260 15.40 -4.80 -9.64
C VAL A 260 15.71 -6.23 -10.08
N ALA A 261 14.92 -6.75 -11.00
CA ALA A 261 15.04 -8.13 -11.51
C ALA A 261 15.13 -9.21 -10.39
N GLY A 262 14.39 -9.03 -9.31
CA GLY A 262 14.35 -9.98 -8.19
C GLY A 262 15.45 -9.79 -7.14
N GLN A 263 16.32 -8.82 -7.32
CA GLN A 263 17.40 -8.52 -6.38
C GLN A 263 17.15 -7.21 -5.67
N LEU A 264 17.38 -7.19 -4.36
CA LEU A 264 17.35 -5.96 -3.58
C LEU A 264 18.67 -5.21 -3.77
N VAL A 265 18.58 -4.00 -4.36
CA VAL A 265 19.75 -3.16 -4.67
C VAL A 265 19.59 -1.79 -4.01
N PRO A 266 20.70 -1.06 -3.72
CA PRO A 266 20.62 0.30 -3.25
C PRO A 266 19.85 1.19 -4.21
N PHE A 267 18.93 2.01 -3.68
CA PHE A 267 18.17 2.97 -4.46
C PHE A 267 19.03 4.20 -4.77
N SER A 268 19.04 4.61 -6.03
CA SER A 268 19.87 5.70 -6.53
C SER A 268 19.14 6.52 -7.60
N GLU A 269 19.72 7.61 -8.04
CA GLU A 269 19.15 8.53 -9.04
C GLU A 269 18.76 7.86 -10.37
N MET A 270 19.41 6.76 -10.75
CA MET A 270 19.05 6.00 -11.96
C MET A 270 17.63 5.42 -11.91
N HIS A 271 17.03 5.31 -10.73
CA HIS A 271 15.70 4.76 -10.51
C HIS A 271 14.60 5.85 -10.51
N TYR A 272 14.93 7.16 -10.44
CA TYR A 272 13.97 8.24 -10.19
C TYR A 272 12.90 8.42 -11.29
N ASN A 273 13.12 7.92 -12.50
CA ASN A 273 12.15 8.04 -13.59
C ASN A 273 11.18 6.85 -13.70
N GLN A 274 11.18 5.96 -12.72
CA GLN A 274 10.34 4.79 -12.68
C GLN A 274 9.46 4.82 -11.42
N PHE A 275 8.49 3.94 -11.39
CA PHE A 275 7.62 3.73 -10.27
C PHE A 275 8.19 2.61 -9.41
N TYR A 276 8.37 2.85 -8.12
CA TYR A 276 8.93 1.88 -7.21
C TYR A 276 8.32 1.92 -5.81
N ASN A 277 8.16 0.76 -5.21
CA ASN A 277 8.11 0.62 -3.77
C ASN A 277 9.54 0.66 -3.22
N VAL A 278 9.92 1.79 -2.65
CA VAL A 278 11.24 1.97 -2.06
C VAL A 278 11.23 1.52 -0.61
N LEU A 279 12.17 0.64 -0.28
CA LEU A 279 12.35 0.09 1.06
C LEU A 279 13.42 0.90 1.79
N PHE A 280 13.04 1.50 2.90
CA PHE A 280 13.92 2.26 3.78
C PHE A 280 14.23 1.42 5.01
N LEU A 281 15.49 1.03 5.16
CA LEU A 281 15.98 0.19 6.26
C LEU A 281 16.74 1.05 7.25
N GLY A 282 16.34 0.99 8.54
CA GLY A 282 17.05 1.65 9.62
C GLY A 282 18.37 0.96 9.95
N SER A 283 19.34 1.71 10.51
CA SER A 283 20.62 1.18 10.97
C SER A 283 20.38 0.07 12.01
N GLY A 284 20.85 -1.14 11.72
CA GLY A 284 20.66 -2.34 12.56
C GLY A 284 19.55 -3.29 12.07
N CYS A 285 18.83 -2.97 11.01
CA CYS A 285 18.04 -3.95 10.29
C CYS A 285 19.00 -4.94 9.61
N CYS A 286 18.80 -6.24 9.81
CA CYS A 286 19.59 -7.24 9.11
C CYS A 286 19.48 -6.99 7.61
N GLN A 287 20.64 -6.72 6.96
CA GLN A 287 20.69 -6.72 5.51
C GLN A 287 20.11 -8.06 5.05
N PRO A 288 19.20 -8.07 4.07
CA PRO A 288 18.65 -9.30 3.56
C PRO A 288 19.81 -10.12 3.03
N HIS A 289 20.16 -11.18 3.74
CA HIS A 289 21.01 -12.19 3.16
C HIS A 289 20.28 -12.69 1.91
N ALA A 290 20.91 -12.52 0.75
CA ALA A 290 20.51 -13.17 -0.48
C ALA A 290 20.47 -14.68 -0.19
N ARG A 291 19.35 -15.18 0.30
CA ARG A 291 19.13 -16.63 0.39
C ARG A 291 18.96 -17.09 -1.03
N GLY A 292 20.01 -17.72 -1.49
CA GLY A 292 20.08 -18.39 -2.76
C GLY A 292 18.89 -19.32 -2.96
N GLY A 293 18.47 -19.40 -4.21
CA GLY A 293 17.75 -20.44 -4.92
C GLY A 293 16.75 -21.24 -4.11
N VAL A 294 15.49 -21.01 -4.39
CA VAL A 294 14.48 -22.04 -4.17
C VAL A 294 14.61 -23.04 -5.32
N HIS A 295 14.99 -24.26 -4.99
CA HIS A 295 14.91 -25.42 -5.89
C HIS A 295 13.46 -25.80 -6.17
#